data_44748a1356c65a71b507a0a56a6b1834
#
_entry.id   44748a1356c65a71b507a0a56a6b1834
#
_cell.length_a   1.000
_cell.length_b   1.000
_cell.length_c   1.000
_cell.angle_alpha   90.00
_cell.angle_beta   90.00
_cell.angle_gamma   90.00
#
_symmetry.space_group_name_H-M   'P 1'
#
loop_
_entity.id
_entity.type
_entity.pdbx_description
1 polymer ?
#
loop_
_entity_poly.entity_id
_entity_poly.type
_entity_poly.pdbx_seq_one_letter_code
_entity_poly.pdbx_strand_id
1 'polypeptide(L)'
;VPSTTVTPIFDLVPGAAAVLDNVAEGRLADLRAYQLQLMALRLGLVAGFDELLALDAIDFTPFDYQIRAARTVLRRFRGRGLLSDEVGLGKTIEAGLVLKEYLLRQMVQRVLILTPSGLVEQWNEELASKFKITEFVTYNDERFRQQGPEAWLHFPYVIASMATARRPEHREKITAALYDLVIVDEAHHLKNRTSVTWKLVNELQKRYILLLTATPVQNSLAELYNLVTVLKPGQLKSPKEFQREFVVRGDPRLPKNRGLLRDLLSDVMVRHSRSQIHLQLPPRRAHTVRIVLHADERQIYDALVDLGRRMLSDEAISGAHRWGVRTLLLETGSSVAATRTTLRSLAEVKGLGTYRSELLRLAEEADAVRTTAKADALRKLLDAQLAAGAGQGKVVIFTQFRATQDLLAEQMQGWGIDFTLYHGGLTAAQKDQAIRAFSEKTDVLLSTEAAGEGRNLQFCRVLVNFDLPWNPQRIEQRVGRIHRIGQKLPVDIFNLAAQGTLEEYVLDILDRKLNMFELVIGEMDLILGQLSDERDFEEIVLEIWRQAQSTADLSMKMGDLGDALVKARTAYQEMKEYDEALFGEDFSTE
;
A
#
# COMPACT_ATOMS: atom_id res chain seq x y z
N VAL A 1 -61.41 -0.20 -45.15
CA VAL A 1 -60.13 0.31 -44.67
C VAL A 1 -59.10 0.14 -45.80
N PRO A 2 -58.53 1.21 -46.37
CA PRO A 2 -57.56 1.08 -47.44
C PRO A 2 -56.28 0.43 -46.88
N SER A 3 -55.79 -0.62 -47.49
CA SER A 3 -54.54 -1.27 -47.22
C SER A 3 -53.38 -0.35 -47.65
N THR A 4 -52.72 0.25 -46.68
CA THR A 4 -51.49 1.02 -46.93
C THR A 4 -50.39 0.01 -47.17
N THR A 5 -50.01 -0.13 -48.43
CA THR A 5 -48.81 -0.93 -48.81
C THR A 5 -47.58 -0.13 -48.39
N VAL A 6 -46.87 -0.55 -47.35
CA VAL A 6 -45.59 0.04 -46.97
C VAL A 6 -44.52 -0.58 -47.86
N THR A 7 -43.95 0.20 -48.75
CA THR A 7 -42.78 -0.21 -49.54
C THR A 7 -41.51 0.16 -48.73
N PRO A 8 -40.72 -0.81 -48.28
CA PRO A 8 -39.48 -0.49 -47.59
C PRO A 8 -38.48 0.15 -48.56
N ILE A 9 -37.97 1.31 -48.24
CA ILE A 9 -36.88 1.96 -48.95
C ILE A 9 -35.57 1.50 -48.30
N PHE A 10 -34.76 0.77 -49.02
CA PHE A 10 -33.42 0.38 -48.58
C PHE A 10 -32.42 1.44 -49.06
N ASP A 11 -31.84 2.20 -48.15
CA ASP A 11 -30.72 3.09 -48.44
C ASP A 11 -29.43 2.24 -48.37
N LEU A 12 -28.95 1.81 -49.51
CA LEU A 12 -27.74 0.98 -49.60
C LEU A 12 -26.51 1.87 -49.64
N VAL A 13 -25.57 1.63 -48.73
CA VAL A 13 -24.24 2.28 -48.76
C VAL A 13 -23.56 2.09 -50.13
N PRO A 14 -22.77 3.08 -50.57
CA PRO A 14 -22.01 2.97 -51.81
C PRO A 14 -21.19 1.66 -51.84
N GLY A 15 -21.37 0.87 -52.86
CA GLY A 15 -20.73 -0.45 -53.03
C GLY A 15 -21.57 -1.67 -52.62
N ALA A 16 -22.69 -1.51 -51.91
CA ALA A 16 -23.57 -2.64 -51.59
C ALA A 16 -24.21 -3.29 -52.82
N ALA A 17 -24.51 -2.49 -53.87
CA ALA A 17 -25.01 -2.99 -55.16
C ALA A 17 -24.01 -3.97 -55.81
N ALA A 18 -22.72 -3.61 -55.82
CA ALA A 18 -21.67 -4.48 -56.36
C ALA A 18 -21.52 -5.81 -55.60
N VAL A 19 -21.80 -5.81 -54.28
CA VAL A 19 -21.80 -7.05 -53.48
C VAL A 19 -22.98 -7.93 -53.85
N LEU A 20 -24.17 -7.35 -54.04
CA LEU A 20 -25.37 -8.06 -54.45
C LEU A 20 -25.22 -8.65 -55.88
N ASP A 21 -24.62 -7.88 -56.80
CA ASP A 21 -24.32 -8.33 -58.15
C ASP A 21 -23.33 -9.50 -58.15
N ASN A 22 -22.27 -9.44 -57.33
CA ASN A 22 -21.32 -10.54 -57.19
C ASN A 22 -21.97 -11.81 -56.62
N VAL A 23 -22.90 -11.68 -55.68
CA VAL A 23 -23.66 -12.81 -55.15
C VAL A 23 -24.59 -13.40 -56.20
N ALA A 24 -25.30 -12.54 -56.95
CA ALA A 24 -26.21 -12.97 -58.03
C ALA A 24 -25.48 -13.67 -59.17
N GLU A 25 -24.26 -13.28 -59.48
CA GLU A 25 -23.40 -13.89 -60.51
C GLU A 25 -22.56 -15.08 -60.00
N GLY A 26 -22.76 -15.51 -58.74
CA GLY A 26 -22.04 -16.63 -58.16
C GLY A 26 -20.53 -16.38 -57.91
N ARG A 27 -20.10 -15.13 -58.00
CA ARG A 27 -18.70 -14.72 -57.74
C ARG A 27 -18.46 -14.63 -56.23
N LEU A 28 -18.44 -15.75 -55.54
CA LEU A 28 -18.21 -15.87 -54.11
C LEU A 28 -16.72 -16.12 -53.85
N ALA A 29 -16.17 -15.45 -52.86
CA ALA A 29 -14.82 -15.73 -52.41
C ALA A 29 -14.74 -17.09 -51.71
N ASP A 30 -13.60 -17.76 -51.82
CA ASP A 30 -13.30 -18.95 -51.03
C ASP A 30 -13.49 -18.68 -49.52
N LEU A 31 -14.07 -19.65 -48.81
CA LEU A 31 -14.36 -19.57 -47.38
C LEU A 31 -13.10 -19.17 -46.57
N ARG A 32 -11.93 -19.66 -46.95
CA ARG A 32 -10.65 -19.34 -46.32
C ARG A 32 -10.27 -17.88 -46.55
N ALA A 33 -10.47 -17.35 -47.75
CA ALA A 33 -10.24 -15.94 -48.06
C ALA A 33 -11.18 -15.03 -47.27
N TYR A 34 -12.46 -15.41 -47.14
CA TYR A 34 -13.46 -14.72 -46.32
C TYR A 34 -13.07 -14.73 -44.84
N GLN A 35 -12.61 -15.87 -44.29
CA GLN A 35 -12.15 -15.98 -42.91
C GLN A 35 -10.91 -15.12 -42.66
N LEU A 36 -9.94 -15.09 -43.59
CA LEU A 36 -8.77 -14.23 -43.53
C LEU A 36 -9.15 -12.74 -43.59
N GLN A 37 -10.11 -12.38 -44.44
CA GLN A 37 -10.60 -11.01 -44.53
C GLN A 37 -11.33 -10.56 -43.24
N LEU A 38 -12.15 -11.45 -42.65
CA LEU A 38 -12.79 -11.23 -41.36
C LEU A 38 -11.75 -11.07 -40.25
N MET A 39 -10.69 -11.89 -40.25
CA MET A 39 -9.58 -11.74 -39.31
C MET A 39 -8.83 -10.42 -39.51
N ALA A 40 -8.55 -10.03 -40.76
CA ALA A 40 -7.91 -8.76 -41.06
C ALA A 40 -8.77 -7.55 -40.66
N LEU A 41 -10.09 -7.62 -40.93
CA LEU A 41 -11.04 -6.59 -40.45
C LEU A 41 -11.12 -6.54 -38.94
N ARG A 42 -11.14 -7.65 -38.24
CA ARG A 42 -11.08 -7.70 -36.78
C ARG A 42 -9.77 -7.12 -36.24
N LEU A 43 -8.63 -7.41 -36.88
CA LEU A 43 -7.34 -6.81 -36.55
C LEU A 43 -7.30 -5.31 -36.87
N GLY A 44 -7.95 -4.86 -37.92
CA GLY A 44 -8.05 -3.43 -38.27
C GLY A 44 -9.04 -2.65 -37.38
N LEU A 45 -10.07 -3.34 -36.86
CA LEU A 45 -11.02 -2.76 -35.88
C LEU A 45 -10.47 -2.77 -34.45
N VAL A 46 -9.41 -3.53 -34.16
CA VAL A 46 -8.64 -3.37 -32.94
C VAL A 46 -7.86 -2.07 -33.10
N ALA A 47 -8.50 -0.95 -32.73
CA ALA A 47 -7.81 0.33 -32.60
C ALA A 47 -6.52 0.09 -31.83
N GLY A 48 -5.38 0.51 -32.36
CA GLY A 48 -4.11 0.39 -31.66
C GLY A 48 -4.23 1.07 -30.28
N PHE A 49 -3.35 0.78 -29.34
CA PHE A 49 -3.34 1.42 -28.03
C PHE A 49 -2.88 2.90 -28.09
N ASP A 50 -3.15 3.59 -29.20
CA ASP A 50 -2.88 5.02 -29.36
C ASP A 50 -3.82 5.86 -28.50
N GLU A 51 -5.08 5.42 -28.41
CA GLU A 51 -6.09 5.94 -27.50
C GLU A 51 -6.44 4.86 -26.49
N LEU A 52 -6.43 5.23 -25.20
CA LEU A 52 -6.79 4.31 -24.11
C LEU A 52 -8.25 4.48 -23.76
N LEU A 53 -9.05 3.43 -24.02
CA LEU A 53 -10.46 3.35 -23.63
C LEU A 53 -10.65 3.44 -22.12
N ALA A 54 -9.63 3.05 -21.37
CA ALA A 54 -9.62 3.13 -19.91
C ALA A 54 -9.85 4.54 -19.39
N LEU A 55 -9.40 5.59 -20.11
CA LEU A 55 -9.50 6.98 -19.66
C LEU A 55 -10.95 7.47 -19.54
N ASP A 56 -11.84 7.00 -20.40
CA ASP A 56 -13.27 7.32 -20.37
C ASP A 56 -14.05 6.51 -19.32
N ALA A 57 -13.43 5.45 -18.79
CA ALA A 57 -14.08 4.49 -17.90
C ALA A 57 -13.61 4.56 -16.43
N ILE A 58 -12.84 5.59 -16.07
CA ILE A 58 -12.31 5.81 -14.72
C ILE A 58 -12.83 7.12 -14.14
N ASP A 59 -12.83 7.26 -12.80
CA ASP A 59 -13.37 8.44 -12.08
C ASP A 59 -12.30 9.43 -11.62
N PHE A 60 -11.12 9.39 -12.19
CA PHE A 60 -10.03 10.32 -11.85
C PHE A 60 -9.22 10.66 -13.10
N THR A 61 -8.45 11.72 -13.05
CA THR A 61 -7.56 12.12 -14.15
C THR A 61 -6.15 11.62 -13.86
N PRO A 62 -5.64 10.62 -14.61
CA PRO A 62 -4.25 10.20 -14.53
C PRO A 62 -3.31 11.31 -15.00
N PHE A 63 -2.07 11.30 -14.54
CA PHE A 63 -1.03 12.19 -15.05
C PHE A 63 -0.53 11.73 -16.43
N ASP A 64 -0.05 12.66 -17.22
CA ASP A 64 0.42 12.37 -18.58
C ASP A 64 1.53 11.30 -18.62
N TYR A 65 2.45 11.30 -17.65
CA TYR A 65 3.49 10.27 -17.57
C TYR A 65 2.91 8.89 -17.28
N GLN A 66 1.86 8.77 -16.47
CA GLN A 66 1.16 7.49 -16.19
C GLN A 66 0.46 6.96 -17.45
N ILE A 67 -0.17 7.85 -18.21
CA ILE A 67 -0.79 7.51 -19.50
C ILE A 67 0.27 7.03 -20.49
N ARG A 68 1.41 7.74 -20.57
CA ARG A 68 2.54 7.32 -21.42
C ARG A 68 3.11 5.98 -20.99
N ALA A 69 3.31 5.76 -19.69
CA ALA A 69 3.77 4.47 -19.15
C ALA A 69 2.84 3.32 -19.55
N ALA A 70 1.53 3.48 -19.31
CA ALA A 70 0.54 2.47 -19.68
C ALA A 70 0.54 2.19 -21.20
N ARG A 71 0.60 3.24 -22.02
CA ARG A 71 0.67 3.11 -23.48
C ARG A 71 1.94 2.41 -23.94
N THR A 72 3.09 2.69 -23.34
CA THR A 72 4.36 2.04 -23.62
C THR A 72 4.31 0.55 -23.31
N VAL A 73 3.75 0.19 -22.15
CA VAL A 73 3.54 -1.22 -21.76
C VAL A 73 2.66 -1.96 -22.77
N LEU A 74 1.57 -1.34 -23.17
CA LEU A 74 0.61 -1.96 -24.09
C LEU A 74 1.18 -2.12 -25.51
N ARG A 75 1.81 -1.07 -26.04
CA ARG A 75 2.30 -1.02 -27.43
C ARG A 75 3.68 -1.67 -27.61
N ARG A 76 4.66 -1.15 -26.84
CA ARG A 76 6.06 -1.53 -27.01
C ARG A 76 6.40 -2.81 -26.29
N PHE A 77 5.99 -2.95 -25.02
CA PHE A 77 6.30 -4.13 -24.20
C PHE A 77 5.33 -5.28 -24.39
N ARG A 78 4.23 -5.05 -25.12
CA ARG A 78 3.19 -6.06 -25.40
C ARG A 78 2.69 -6.73 -24.13
N GLY A 79 2.48 -5.95 -23.08
CA GLY A 79 1.99 -6.39 -21.79
C GLY A 79 2.98 -7.14 -20.90
N ARG A 80 4.28 -7.09 -21.21
CA ARG A 80 5.34 -7.71 -20.41
C ARG A 80 6.38 -6.67 -20.01
N GLY A 81 6.15 -5.98 -18.89
CA GLY A 81 6.94 -4.81 -18.51
C GLY A 81 7.24 -4.69 -17.03
N LEU A 82 8.32 -3.97 -16.75
CA LEU A 82 8.72 -3.51 -15.43
C LEU A 82 8.35 -2.04 -15.29
N LEU A 83 7.42 -1.73 -14.38
CA LEU A 83 7.10 -0.38 -13.96
C LEU A 83 7.99 -0.04 -12.77
N SER A 84 8.96 0.84 -13.00
CA SER A 84 10.02 1.14 -12.05
C SER A 84 10.09 2.60 -11.65
N ASP A 85 8.95 3.28 -11.68
CA ASP A 85 8.82 4.66 -11.24
C ASP A 85 9.19 4.83 -9.77
N GLU A 86 9.71 6.00 -9.41
CA GLU A 86 9.99 6.35 -8.02
C GLU A 86 8.79 6.12 -7.12
N VAL A 87 9.07 5.90 -5.84
CA VAL A 87 8.03 5.71 -4.83
C VAL A 87 7.04 6.89 -4.84
N GLY A 88 5.75 6.59 -4.78
CA GLY A 88 4.68 7.60 -4.72
C GLY A 88 4.27 8.20 -6.07
N LEU A 89 4.86 7.81 -7.19
CA LEU A 89 4.45 8.24 -8.53
C LEU A 89 3.23 7.49 -9.07
N GLY A 90 2.75 6.47 -8.36
CA GLY A 90 1.51 5.79 -8.70
C GLY A 90 1.65 4.63 -9.68
N LYS A 91 2.65 3.76 -9.50
CA LYS A 91 2.80 2.50 -10.25
C LYS A 91 1.53 1.67 -10.28
N THR A 92 0.78 1.64 -9.17
CA THR A 92 -0.55 1.00 -9.09
C THR A 92 -1.53 1.59 -10.10
N ILE A 93 -1.48 2.92 -10.32
CA ILE A 93 -2.33 3.60 -11.31
C ILE A 93 -1.94 3.17 -12.73
N GLU A 94 -0.66 3.13 -13.04
CA GLU A 94 -0.16 2.68 -14.35
C GLU A 94 -0.57 1.24 -14.64
N ALA A 95 -0.36 0.34 -13.69
CA ALA A 95 -0.78 -1.06 -13.81
C ALA A 95 -2.31 -1.20 -13.90
N GLY A 96 -3.06 -0.39 -13.14
CA GLY A 96 -4.52 -0.33 -13.19
C GLY A 96 -5.05 0.16 -14.53
N LEU A 97 -4.40 1.15 -15.17
CA LEU A 97 -4.73 1.60 -16.54
C LEU A 97 -4.54 0.47 -17.55
N VAL A 98 -3.40 -0.25 -17.48
CA VAL A 98 -3.14 -1.40 -18.38
C VAL A 98 -4.18 -2.51 -18.16
N LEU A 99 -4.48 -2.84 -16.91
CA LEU A 99 -5.50 -3.84 -16.56
C LEU A 99 -6.87 -3.43 -17.07
N LYS A 100 -7.31 -2.19 -16.81
CA LYS A 100 -8.61 -1.67 -17.26
C LYS A 100 -8.74 -1.70 -18.77
N GLU A 101 -7.68 -1.31 -19.48
CA GLU A 101 -7.63 -1.34 -20.94
C GLU A 101 -7.80 -2.75 -21.48
N TYR A 102 -7.08 -3.73 -20.91
CA TYR A 102 -7.21 -5.12 -21.31
C TYR A 102 -8.58 -5.72 -21.03
N LEU A 103 -9.21 -5.35 -19.89
CA LEU A 103 -10.57 -5.80 -19.56
C LEU A 103 -11.60 -5.22 -20.53
N LEU A 104 -11.55 -3.91 -20.83
CA LEU A 104 -12.46 -3.26 -21.77
C LEU A 104 -12.34 -3.85 -23.17
N ARG A 105 -11.13 -4.21 -23.60
CA ARG A 105 -10.89 -4.87 -24.89
C ARG A 105 -11.10 -6.39 -24.87
N GLN A 106 -11.52 -6.94 -23.73
CA GLN A 106 -11.74 -8.38 -23.56
C GLN A 106 -10.49 -9.25 -23.89
N MET A 107 -9.30 -8.67 -23.67
CA MET A 107 -8.03 -9.36 -23.95
C MET A 107 -7.58 -10.23 -22.78
N VAL A 108 -8.15 -10.03 -21.59
CA VAL A 108 -7.87 -10.79 -20.37
C VAL A 108 -9.18 -11.22 -19.69
N GLN A 109 -9.21 -12.47 -19.25
CA GLN A 109 -10.35 -13.09 -18.56
C GLN A 109 -9.93 -13.67 -17.20
N ARG A 110 -8.63 -13.93 -17.01
CA ARG A 110 -8.10 -14.45 -15.74
C ARG A 110 -6.87 -13.64 -15.32
N VAL A 111 -6.96 -13.01 -14.14
CA VAL A 111 -5.95 -12.08 -13.62
C VAL A 111 -5.54 -12.48 -12.22
N LEU A 112 -4.24 -12.50 -11.97
CA LEU A 112 -3.65 -12.69 -10.64
C LEU A 112 -2.83 -11.47 -10.27
N ILE A 113 -3.12 -10.87 -9.11
CA ILE A 113 -2.30 -9.83 -8.50
C ILE A 113 -1.63 -10.40 -7.25
N LEU A 114 -0.31 -10.37 -7.23
CA LEU A 114 0.53 -10.77 -6.11
C LEU A 114 1.18 -9.54 -5.49
N THR A 115 0.98 -9.34 -4.19
CA THR A 115 1.42 -8.14 -3.47
C THR A 115 1.88 -8.51 -2.05
N PRO A 116 2.60 -7.65 -1.32
CA PRO A 116 2.78 -7.80 0.12
C PRO A 116 1.44 -7.91 0.86
N SER A 117 1.43 -8.63 1.99
CA SER A 117 0.18 -8.91 2.72
C SER A 117 -0.58 -7.65 3.15
N GLY A 118 0.14 -6.58 3.50
CA GLY A 118 -0.45 -5.30 3.91
C GLY A 118 -1.10 -4.49 2.77
N LEU A 119 -0.80 -4.83 1.50
CA LEU A 119 -1.31 -4.09 0.34
C LEU A 119 -2.48 -4.79 -0.38
N VAL A 120 -2.87 -5.99 0.05
CA VAL A 120 -3.94 -6.77 -0.61
C VAL A 120 -5.26 -6.02 -0.64
N GLU A 121 -5.70 -5.51 0.50
CA GLU A 121 -6.96 -4.78 0.60
C GLU A 121 -6.86 -3.40 -0.09
N GLN A 122 -5.70 -2.74 -0.01
CA GLN A 122 -5.48 -1.48 -0.72
C GLN A 122 -5.61 -1.66 -2.24
N TRP A 123 -5.04 -2.71 -2.82
CA TRP A 123 -5.21 -3.03 -4.24
C TRP A 123 -6.67 -3.23 -4.59
N ASN A 124 -7.40 -4.00 -3.79
CA ASN A 124 -8.82 -4.25 -4.00
C ASN A 124 -9.65 -2.95 -3.98
N GLU A 125 -9.40 -2.10 -2.98
CA GLU A 125 -10.08 -0.80 -2.85
C GLU A 125 -9.72 0.16 -3.99
N GLU A 126 -8.45 0.24 -4.40
CA GLU A 126 -8.03 1.12 -5.50
C GLU A 126 -8.64 0.68 -6.84
N LEU A 127 -8.68 -0.62 -7.12
CA LEU A 127 -9.32 -1.13 -8.32
C LEU A 127 -10.82 -0.85 -8.33
N ALA A 128 -11.50 -1.06 -7.21
CA ALA A 128 -12.93 -0.81 -7.11
C ALA A 128 -13.27 0.68 -7.20
N SER A 129 -12.58 1.54 -6.44
CA SER A 129 -12.91 2.96 -6.32
C SER A 129 -12.46 3.79 -7.52
N LYS A 130 -11.25 3.56 -8.03
CA LYS A 130 -10.67 4.37 -9.11
C LYS A 130 -10.98 3.81 -10.49
N PHE A 131 -10.89 2.48 -10.65
CA PHE A 131 -11.04 1.82 -11.95
C PHE A 131 -12.40 1.19 -12.17
N LYS A 132 -13.30 1.21 -11.17
CA LYS A 132 -14.62 0.53 -11.23
C LYS A 132 -14.48 -0.94 -11.60
N ILE A 133 -13.50 -1.62 -11.01
CA ILE A 133 -13.28 -3.05 -11.14
C ILE A 133 -13.58 -3.68 -9.80
N THR A 134 -14.73 -4.32 -9.66
CA THR A 134 -15.26 -4.85 -8.38
C THR A 134 -15.28 -6.37 -8.32
N GLU A 135 -14.84 -7.03 -9.38
CA GLU A 135 -14.95 -8.48 -9.56
C GLU A 135 -13.81 -9.25 -8.89
N PHE A 136 -12.79 -8.56 -8.37
CA PHE A 136 -11.69 -9.20 -7.67
C PHE A 136 -12.13 -9.81 -6.34
N VAL A 137 -11.56 -10.96 -6.03
CA VAL A 137 -11.70 -11.65 -4.75
C VAL A 137 -10.33 -11.67 -4.06
N THR A 138 -10.28 -11.27 -2.80
CA THR A 138 -9.06 -11.40 -2.02
C THR A 138 -8.97 -12.79 -1.40
N TYR A 139 -7.76 -13.26 -1.15
CA TYR A 139 -7.59 -14.55 -0.44
C TYR A 139 -8.13 -14.53 1.00
N ASN A 140 -8.42 -13.35 1.55
CA ASN A 140 -9.07 -13.15 2.85
C ASN A 140 -10.60 -13.24 2.78
N ASP A 141 -11.19 -13.13 1.59
CA ASP A 141 -12.63 -13.21 1.39
C ASP A 141 -13.15 -14.57 1.84
N GLU A 142 -14.30 -14.58 2.52
CA GLU A 142 -14.91 -15.80 3.01
C GLU A 142 -15.23 -16.78 1.89
N ARG A 143 -15.69 -16.30 0.73
CA ARG A 143 -15.95 -17.10 -0.47
C ARG A 143 -14.70 -17.83 -0.94
N PHE A 144 -13.52 -17.18 -0.88
CA PHE A 144 -12.25 -17.79 -1.24
C PHE A 144 -11.85 -18.87 -0.24
N ARG A 145 -11.98 -18.57 1.07
CA ARG A 145 -11.64 -19.51 2.15
C ARG A 145 -12.51 -20.77 2.14
N GLN A 146 -13.80 -20.64 1.87
CA GLN A 146 -14.73 -21.78 1.80
C GLN A 146 -14.36 -22.76 0.66
N GLN A 147 -13.79 -22.27 -0.44
CA GLN A 147 -13.35 -23.11 -1.56
C GLN A 147 -11.96 -23.75 -1.34
N GLY A 148 -11.22 -23.29 -0.33
CA GLY A 148 -9.87 -23.77 -0.05
C GLY A 148 -8.92 -23.59 -1.25
N PRO A 149 -7.97 -24.53 -1.49
CA PRO A 149 -7.02 -24.41 -2.59
C PRO A 149 -7.65 -24.41 -4.00
N GLU A 150 -8.85 -24.93 -4.17
CA GLU A 150 -9.55 -24.91 -5.47
C GLU A 150 -10.01 -23.49 -5.86
N ALA A 151 -10.07 -22.55 -4.92
CA ALA A 151 -10.41 -21.16 -5.18
C ALA A 151 -9.55 -20.53 -6.29
N TRP A 152 -8.29 -20.91 -6.39
CA TRP A 152 -7.37 -20.44 -7.42
C TRP A 152 -7.80 -20.80 -8.84
N LEU A 153 -8.48 -21.92 -9.01
CA LEU A 153 -9.01 -22.36 -10.31
C LEU A 153 -10.44 -21.83 -10.54
N HIS A 154 -11.18 -21.60 -9.46
CA HIS A 154 -12.57 -21.17 -9.52
C HIS A 154 -12.71 -19.67 -9.84
N PHE A 155 -12.00 -18.79 -9.11
CA PHE A 155 -12.13 -17.34 -9.30
C PHE A 155 -11.24 -16.82 -10.43
N PRO A 156 -11.81 -16.06 -11.38
CA PRO A 156 -11.04 -15.52 -12.50
C PRO A 156 -10.13 -14.34 -12.10
N TYR A 157 -10.53 -13.54 -11.11
CA TYR A 157 -9.80 -12.36 -10.66
C TYR A 157 -9.44 -12.50 -9.19
N VAL A 158 -8.15 -12.65 -8.88
CA VAL A 158 -7.67 -12.90 -7.51
C VAL A 158 -6.56 -11.93 -7.13
N ILE A 159 -6.67 -11.34 -5.92
CA ILE A 159 -5.60 -10.60 -5.27
C ILE A 159 -5.14 -11.40 -4.05
N ALA A 160 -3.85 -11.68 -3.97
CA ALA A 160 -3.29 -12.44 -2.86
C ALA A 160 -1.90 -11.97 -2.45
N SER A 161 -1.54 -12.30 -1.20
CA SER A 161 -0.17 -12.04 -0.77
C SER A 161 0.82 -13.06 -1.36
N MET A 162 2.02 -12.58 -1.67
CA MET A 162 3.13 -13.46 -2.07
C MET A 162 3.43 -14.52 -1.00
N ALA A 163 3.25 -14.17 0.28
CA ALA A 163 3.44 -15.09 1.40
C ALA A 163 2.44 -16.25 1.36
N THR A 164 1.17 -15.99 1.04
CA THR A 164 0.15 -17.03 0.86
C THR A 164 0.41 -17.85 -0.40
N ALA A 165 0.67 -17.20 -1.52
CA ALA A 165 0.84 -17.87 -2.80
C ALA A 165 2.02 -18.88 -2.82
N ARG A 166 3.09 -18.62 -2.05
CA ARG A 166 4.27 -19.51 -1.98
C ARG A 166 4.09 -20.73 -1.09
N ARG A 167 2.99 -20.83 -0.30
CA ARG A 167 2.74 -22.01 0.54
C ARG A 167 2.51 -23.25 -0.32
N PRO A 168 3.03 -24.42 0.07
CA PRO A 168 2.93 -25.64 -0.76
C PRO A 168 1.51 -25.98 -1.19
N GLU A 169 0.54 -25.86 -0.27
CA GLU A 169 -0.88 -26.17 -0.51
C GLU A 169 -1.55 -25.27 -1.56
N HIS A 170 -1.05 -24.04 -1.74
CA HIS A 170 -1.57 -23.09 -2.73
C HIS A 170 -0.79 -23.12 -4.04
N ARG A 171 0.54 -23.28 -3.94
CA ARG A 171 1.46 -23.20 -5.08
C ARG A 171 1.08 -24.11 -6.23
N GLU A 172 0.76 -25.39 -5.93
CA GLU A 172 0.39 -26.37 -6.95
C GLU A 172 -0.80 -25.90 -7.79
N LYS A 173 -1.83 -25.39 -7.15
CA LYS A 173 -3.05 -24.93 -7.83
C LYS A 173 -2.82 -23.64 -8.60
N ILE A 174 -2.05 -22.71 -8.02
CA ILE A 174 -1.70 -21.44 -8.68
C ILE A 174 -0.89 -21.71 -9.96
N THR A 175 0.10 -22.62 -9.91
CA THR A 175 0.94 -22.92 -11.08
C THR A 175 0.22 -23.75 -12.14
N ALA A 176 -0.82 -24.50 -11.78
CA ALA A 176 -1.66 -25.24 -12.71
C ALA A 176 -2.62 -24.34 -13.51
N ALA A 177 -2.96 -23.16 -12.97
CA ALA A 177 -3.86 -22.22 -13.62
C ALA A 177 -3.15 -21.44 -14.75
N LEU A 178 -3.88 -21.20 -15.86
CA LEU A 178 -3.44 -20.30 -16.91
C LEU A 178 -3.97 -18.90 -16.63
N TYR A 179 -3.09 -17.92 -16.51
CA TYR A 179 -3.44 -16.51 -16.31
C TYR A 179 -3.20 -15.72 -17.60
N ASP A 180 -4.16 -14.86 -17.95
CA ASP A 180 -3.94 -13.91 -19.04
C ASP A 180 -3.00 -12.80 -18.58
N LEU A 181 -3.20 -12.27 -17.36
CA LEU A 181 -2.36 -11.23 -16.78
C LEU A 181 -1.97 -11.57 -15.35
N VAL A 182 -0.68 -11.45 -15.07
CA VAL A 182 -0.12 -11.48 -13.71
C VAL A 182 0.49 -10.12 -13.39
N ILE A 183 0.12 -9.53 -12.26
CA ILE A 183 0.73 -8.31 -11.73
C ILE A 183 1.44 -8.69 -10.44
N VAL A 184 2.72 -8.31 -10.30
CA VAL A 184 3.51 -8.55 -9.08
C VAL A 184 3.97 -7.20 -8.56
N ASP A 185 3.39 -6.81 -7.44
CA ASP A 185 3.78 -5.59 -6.75
C ASP A 185 4.96 -5.86 -5.80
N GLU A 186 5.77 -4.83 -5.55
CA GLU A 186 7.04 -4.92 -4.82
C GLU A 186 7.92 -6.06 -5.34
N ALA A 187 8.10 -6.07 -6.67
CA ALA A 187 8.81 -7.12 -7.38
C ALA A 187 10.30 -7.25 -6.98
N HIS A 188 10.83 -6.35 -6.15
CA HIS A 188 12.15 -6.52 -5.54
C HIS A 188 12.28 -7.83 -4.74
N HIS A 189 11.18 -8.44 -4.31
CA HIS A 189 11.17 -9.79 -3.72
C HIS A 189 11.52 -10.92 -4.71
N LEU A 190 11.56 -10.63 -6.01
CA LEU A 190 11.96 -11.58 -7.07
C LEU A 190 13.43 -11.48 -7.46
N LYS A 191 14.25 -10.74 -6.74
CA LYS A 191 15.66 -10.51 -7.08
C LYS A 191 16.56 -11.76 -7.02
N ASN A 192 16.17 -12.75 -6.22
CA ASN A 192 16.95 -13.98 -6.05
C ASN A 192 16.26 -15.17 -6.75
N ARG A 193 16.93 -15.73 -7.78
CA ARG A 193 16.44 -16.89 -8.54
C ARG A 193 16.28 -18.16 -7.70
N THR A 194 16.99 -18.27 -6.59
CA THR A 194 16.89 -19.44 -5.70
C THR A 194 15.69 -19.34 -4.76
N SER A 195 15.11 -18.15 -4.59
CA SER A 195 13.97 -17.92 -3.71
C SER A 195 12.73 -18.67 -4.19
N VAL A 196 11.89 -19.08 -3.24
CA VAL A 196 10.61 -19.75 -3.51
C VAL A 196 9.68 -18.84 -4.31
N THR A 197 9.69 -17.54 -4.00
CA THR A 197 8.85 -16.53 -4.66
C THR A 197 9.23 -16.35 -6.13
N TRP A 198 10.54 -16.25 -6.43
CA TRP A 198 11.00 -16.15 -7.83
C TRP A 198 10.60 -17.38 -8.63
N LYS A 199 10.84 -18.57 -8.07
CA LYS A 199 10.48 -19.85 -8.73
C LYS A 199 8.98 -19.92 -8.99
N LEU A 200 8.16 -19.56 -8.01
CA LEU A 200 6.71 -19.52 -8.17
C LEU A 200 6.33 -18.62 -9.37
N VAL A 201 6.74 -17.36 -9.35
CA VAL A 201 6.34 -16.40 -10.40
C VAL A 201 6.88 -16.81 -11.78
N ASN A 202 8.09 -17.37 -11.83
CA ASN A 202 8.68 -17.86 -13.08
C ASN A 202 7.92 -19.07 -13.65
N GLU A 203 7.42 -19.97 -12.81
CA GLU A 203 6.65 -21.17 -13.18
C GLU A 203 5.21 -20.87 -13.59
N LEU A 204 4.62 -19.72 -13.18
CA LEU A 204 3.25 -19.35 -13.57
C LEU A 204 3.09 -19.38 -15.08
N GLN A 205 2.01 -20.01 -15.53
CA GLN A 205 1.58 -19.95 -16.93
C GLN A 205 0.86 -18.61 -17.16
N LYS A 206 1.50 -17.69 -17.86
CA LYS A 206 1.03 -16.31 -18.01
C LYS A 206 1.29 -15.75 -19.40
N ARG A 207 0.28 -15.09 -19.96
CA ARG A 207 0.41 -14.38 -21.24
C ARG A 207 1.07 -13.03 -21.06
N TYR A 208 0.53 -12.20 -20.17
CA TYR A 208 1.03 -10.88 -19.82
C TYR A 208 1.56 -10.88 -18.39
N ILE A 209 2.55 -10.05 -18.12
CA ILE A 209 3.07 -9.87 -16.77
C ILE A 209 3.58 -8.44 -16.56
N LEU A 210 3.17 -7.83 -15.46
CA LEU A 210 3.69 -6.56 -14.99
C LEU A 210 4.41 -6.77 -13.67
N LEU A 211 5.62 -6.27 -13.57
CA LEU A 211 6.38 -6.20 -12.33
C LEU A 211 6.44 -4.73 -11.88
N LEU A 212 6.13 -4.46 -10.63
CA LEU A 212 6.14 -3.12 -10.06
C LEU A 212 7.20 -3.07 -8.96
N THR A 213 8.14 -2.15 -9.04
CA THR A 213 9.12 -1.90 -7.96
C THR A 213 9.74 -0.52 -8.14
N ALA A 214 9.99 0.18 -7.05
CA ALA A 214 10.75 1.44 -7.10
C ALA A 214 12.27 1.21 -7.22
N THR A 215 12.74 0.03 -6.87
CA THR A 215 14.17 -0.30 -6.76
C THR A 215 14.49 -1.58 -7.53
N PRO A 216 14.73 -1.50 -8.84
CA PRO A 216 15.03 -2.67 -9.67
C PRO A 216 16.42 -3.27 -9.35
N VAL A 217 17.34 -2.45 -8.82
CA VAL A 217 18.67 -2.87 -8.38
C VAL A 217 18.91 -2.41 -6.95
N GLN A 218 19.37 -3.29 -6.07
CA GLN A 218 19.78 -2.94 -4.69
C GLN A 218 21.26 -3.28 -4.45
N ASN A 219 21.61 -4.55 -4.57
CA ASN A 219 22.92 -5.05 -4.22
C ASN A 219 23.77 -5.46 -5.42
N SER A 220 23.14 -5.80 -6.52
CA SER A 220 23.86 -6.20 -7.73
C SER A 220 23.01 -6.10 -8.99
N LEU A 221 23.63 -5.90 -10.14
CA LEU A 221 22.97 -5.95 -11.45
C LEU A 221 22.35 -7.33 -11.76
N ALA A 222 22.76 -8.39 -11.06
CA ALA A 222 22.14 -9.70 -11.18
C ALA A 222 20.68 -9.72 -10.74
N GLU A 223 20.27 -8.80 -9.84
CA GLU A 223 18.87 -8.64 -9.42
C GLU A 223 18.00 -8.18 -10.59
N LEU A 224 18.46 -7.15 -11.31
CA LEU A 224 17.80 -6.66 -12.52
C LEU A 224 17.75 -7.75 -13.60
N TYR A 225 18.84 -8.48 -13.79
CA TYR A 225 18.87 -9.63 -14.69
C TYR A 225 17.77 -10.65 -14.36
N ASN A 226 17.57 -10.93 -13.08
CA ASN A 226 16.57 -11.90 -12.62
C ASN A 226 15.13 -11.41 -12.84
N LEU A 227 14.86 -10.10 -12.65
CA LEU A 227 13.56 -9.50 -12.96
C LEU A 227 13.27 -9.54 -14.46
N VAL A 228 14.22 -9.10 -15.28
CA VAL A 228 14.06 -9.10 -16.75
C VAL A 228 13.91 -10.52 -17.28
N THR A 229 14.58 -11.52 -16.68
CA THR A 229 14.41 -12.93 -17.08
C THR A 229 12.97 -13.43 -16.91
N VAL A 230 12.25 -13.00 -15.86
CA VAL A 230 10.83 -13.33 -15.66
C VAL A 230 9.94 -12.67 -16.70
N LEU A 231 10.26 -11.42 -17.08
CA LEU A 231 9.52 -10.68 -18.09
C LEU A 231 9.74 -11.22 -19.51
N LYS A 232 11.01 -11.32 -19.91
CA LYS A 232 11.40 -11.63 -21.28
C LYS A 232 12.65 -12.52 -21.25
N PRO A 233 12.47 -13.84 -21.12
CA PRO A 233 13.59 -14.77 -21.10
C PRO A 233 14.50 -14.58 -22.33
N GLY A 234 15.83 -14.50 -22.12
CA GLY A 234 16.81 -14.33 -23.19
C GLY A 234 17.12 -12.88 -23.59
N GLN A 235 16.35 -11.86 -23.14
CA GLN A 235 16.61 -10.45 -23.44
C GLN A 235 18.03 -10.01 -23.05
N LEU A 236 18.50 -10.45 -21.91
CA LEU A 236 19.81 -10.12 -21.37
C LEU A 236 20.85 -11.26 -21.55
N LYS A 237 20.65 -12.14 -22.52
CA LYS A 237 21.51 -13.31 -22.81
C LYS A 237 21.60 -14.29 -21.63
N SER A 238 22.69 -15.04 -21.52
CA SER A 238 22.95 -15.95 -20.39
C SER A 238 23.50 -15.19 -19.17
N PRO A 239 23.34 -15.72 -17.93
CA PRO A 239 23.89 -15.08 -16.73
C PRO A 239 25.41 -14.82 -16.81
N LYS A 240 26.16 -15.74 -17.40
CA LYS A 240 27.61 -15.61 -17.54
C LYS A 240 27.98 -14.51 -18.54
N GLU A 241 27.25 -14.43 -19.65
CA GLU A 241 27.46 -13.39 -20.66
C GLU A 241 27.07 -12.03 -20.13
N PHE A 242 25.92 -11.91 -19.43
CA PHE A 242 25.48 -10.68 -18.77
C PHE A 242 26.53 -10.16 -17.78
N GLN A 243 27.03 -11.04 -16.91
CA GLN A 243 28.05 -10.67 -15.93
C GLN A 243 29.36 -10.21 -16.61
N ARG A 244 29.77 -10.87 -17.68
CA ARG A 244 30.99 -10.50 -18.43
C ARG A 244 30.82 -9.17 -19.18
N GLU A 245 29.65 -8.92 -19.74
CA GLU A 245 29.38 -7.78 -20.64
C GLU A 245 28.98 -6.52 -19.88
N PHE A 246 28.22 -6.66 -18.78
CA PHE A 246 27.58 -5.53 -18.10
C PHE A 246 28.06 -5.29 -16.66
N VAL A 247 28.79 -6.19 -16.04
CA VAL A 247 29.22 -6.04 -14.64
C VAL A 247 30.73 -5.79 -14.54
N VAL A 248 31.14 -4.77 -13.78
CA VAL A 248 32.55 -4.50 -13.52
C VAL A 248 33.09 -5.55 -12.55
N ARG A 249 34.29 -6.11 -12.88
CA ARG A 249 34.93 -7.09 -12.02
C ARG A 249 35.33 -6.45 -10.68
N GLY A 250 34.83 -7.00 -9.59
CA GLY A 250 35.09 -6.49 -8.23
C GLY A 250 34.02 -5.57 -7.68
N ASP A 251 33.12 -5.05 -8.53
CA ASP A 251 31.95 -4.29 -8.08
C ASP A 251 30.67 -4.81 -8.78
N PRO A 252 29.82 -5.58 -8.08
CA PRO A 252 28.63 -6.18 -8.65
C PRO A 252 27.53 -5.17 -9.00
N ARG A 253 27.66 -3.92 -8.54
CA ARG A 253 26.72 -2.84 -8.83
C ARG A 253 27.13 -2.05 -10.07
N LEU A 254 28.42 -1.86 -10.30
CA LEU A 254 28.92 -0.95 -11.32
C LEU A 254 28.72 -1.51 -12.74
N PRO A 255 27.92 -0.87 -13.60
CA PRO A 255 27.69 -1.35 -14.96
C PRO A 255 28.83 -0.99 -15.91
N LYS A 256 29.19 -1.95 -16.76
CA LYS A 256 29.87 -1.72 -18.03
C LYS A 256 28.83 -1.43 -19.12
N ASN A 257 29.26 -0.81 -20.21
CA ASN A 257 28.42 -0.65 -21.41
C ASN A 257 27.01 -0.10 -21.09
N ARG A 258 26.96 0.98 -20.27
CA ARG A 258 25.72 1.56 -19.77
C ARG A 258 24.70 1.86 -20.88
N GLY A 259 25.14 2.43 -22.02
CA GLY A 259 24.27 2.71 -23.16
C GLY A 259 23.56 1.46 -23.68
N LEU A 260 24.32 0.42 -23.97
CA LEU A 260 23.74 -0.84 -24.46
C LEU A 260 22.80 -1.51 -23.42
N LEU A 261 23.13 -1.42 -22.13
CA LEU A 261 22.27 -1.93 -21.07
C LEU A 261 20.96 -1.15 -21.03
N ARG A 262 21.00 0.18 -21.12
CA ARG A 262 19.81 1.04 -21.18
C ARG A 262 18.95 0.71 -22.40
N ASP A 263 19.53 0.58 -23.58
CA ASP A 263 18.80 0.21 -24.80
C ASP A 263 18.05 -1.11 -24.62
N LEU A 264 18.69 -2.12 -24.06
CA LEU A 264 18.05 -3.42 -23.78
C LEU A 264 16.93 -3.33 -22.74
N LEU A 265 17.09 -2.46 -21.75
CA LEU A 265 16.10 -2.25 -20.69
C LEU A 265 14.94 -1.40 -21.17
N SER A 266 15.17 -0.43 -22.06
CA SER A 266 14.12 0.42 -22.62
C SER A 266 13.02 -0.37 -23.36
N ASP A 267 13.27 -1.64 -23.71
CA ASP A 267 12.29 -2.54 -24.32
C ASP A 267 11.43 -3.30 -23.32
N VAL A 268 11.68 -3.15 -22.02
CA VAL A 268 10.96 -3.90 -20.97
C VAL A 268 10.70 -3.10 -19.71
N MET A 269 11.27 -1.88 -19.57
CA MET A 269 11.18 -1.09 -18.34
C MET A 269 10.73 0.34 -18.64
N VAL A 270 9.79 0.85 -17.84
CA VAL A 270 9.45 2.28 -17.72
C VAL A 270 9.98 2.76 -16.39
N ARG A 271 10.56 3.97 -16.38
CA ARG A 271 11.00 4.62 -15.15
C ARG A 271 10.89 6.14 -15.29
N HIS A 272 10.20 6.73 -14.34
CA HIS A 272 10.16 8.18 -14.14
C HIS A 272 10.69 8.52 -12.75
N SER A 273 11.40 9.65 -12.67
CA SER A 273 11.80 10.26 -11.41
C SER A 273 10.97 11.51 -11.13
N ARG A 274 10.89 11.93 -9.88
CA ARG A 274 10.18 13.17 -9.51
C ARG A 274 10.81 14.41 -10.10
N SER A 275 12.13 14.42 -10.24
CA SER A 275 12.88 15.51 -10.90
C SER A 275 12.44 15.69 -12.34
N GLN A 276 12.25 14.59 -13.08
CA GLN A 276 11.84 14.61 -14.50
C GLN A 276 10.41 15.11 -14.70
N ILE A 277 9.50 14.79 -13.80
CA ILE A 277 8.08 15.18 -13.92
C ILE A 277 7.77 16.52 -13.24
N HIS A 278 8.80 17.23 -12.72
CA HIS A 278 8.67 18.52 -12.00
C HIS A 278 7.60 18.51 -10.91
N LEU A 279 7.38 17.38 -10.27
CA LEU A 279 6.35 17.20 -9.27
C LEU A 279 6.89 17.63 -7.90
N GLN A 280 6.51 18.84 -7.46
CA GLN A 280 6.83 19.33 -6.13
C GLN A 280 5.66 19.10 -5.19
N LEU A 281 5.88 18.29 -4.15
CA LEU A 281 4.96 18.21 -3.03
C LEU A 281 5.24 19.37 -2.06
N PRO A 282 4.20 19.97 -1.44
CA PRO A 282 4.41 20.99 -0.44
C PRO A 282 5.17 20.42 0.77
N PRO A 283 5.89 21.27 1.52
CA PRO A 283 6.65 20.80 2.68
C PRO A 283 5.75 20.21 3.76
N ARG A 284 6.28 19.23 4.48
CA ARG A 284 5.71 18.68 5.69
C ARG A 284 6.41 19.26 6.90
N ARG A 285 5.65 19.55 7.95
CA ARG A 285 6.15 20.08 9.22
C ARG A 285 5.68 19.15 10.33
N ALA A 286 6.60 18.45 10.95
CA ALA A 286 6.30 17.60 12.09
C ALA A 286 6.47 18.40 13.40
N HIS A 287 5.50 18.25 14.27
CA HIS A 287 5.48 18.89 15.60
C HIS A 287 5.31 17.79 16.65
N THR A 288 6.35 17.57 17.44
CA THR A 288 6.33 16.63 18.57
C THR A 288 5.82 17.33 19.81
N VAL A 289 4.64 16.95 20.28
CA VAL A 289 4.03 17.46 21.52
C VAL A 289 4.29 16.47 22.65
N ARG A 290 5.26 16.81 23.51
CA ARG A 290 5.59 16.00 24.69
C ARG A 290 4.66 16.34 25.84
N ILE A 291 4.03 15.33 26.40
CA ILE A 291 2.95 15.46 27.39
C ILE A 291 3.36 14.80 28.68
N VAL A 292 3.28 15.53 29.77
CA VAL A 292 3.45 14.97 31.11
C VAL A 292 2.12 14.36 31.54
N LEU A 293 2.09 13.06 31.83
CA LEU A 293 0.89 12.38 32.31
C LEU A 293 0.45 12.94 33.66
N HIS A 294 -0.84 12.95 33.95
CA HIS A 294 -1.35 13.22 35.28
C HIS A 294 -0.85 12.14 36.26
N ALA A 295 -0.83 12.44 37.54
CA ALA A 295 -0.23 11.56 38.54
C ALA A 295 -0.93 10.18 38.62
N ASP A 296 -2.24 10.18 38.52
CA ASP A 296 -3.09 8.98 38.46
C ASP A 296 -2.86 8.16 37.19
N GLU A 297 -2.82 8.82 36.03
CA GLU A 297 -2.49 8.16 34.76
C GLU A 297 -1.09 7.55 34.80
N ARG A 298 -0.11 8.27 35.36
CA ARG A 298 1.26 7.77 35.48
C ARG A 298 1.35 6.53 36.35
N GLN A 299 0.64 6.51 37.47
CA GLN A 299 0.60 5.35 38.36
C GLN A 299 0.01 4.13 37.68
N ILE A 300 -1.09 4.30 36.94
CA ILE A 300 -1.72 3.22 36.18
C ILE A 300 -0.80 2.76 35.05
N TYR A 301 -0.19 3.68 34.30
CA TYR A 301 0.76 3.37 33.24
C TYR A 301 1.91 2.49 33.77
N ASP A 302 2.57 2.91 34.85
CA ASP A 302 3.71 2.19 35.41
C ASP A 302 3.30 0.79 35.91
N ALA A 303 2.12 0.65 36.53
CA ALA A 303 1.58 -0.62 36.97
C ALA A 303 1.25 -1.56 35.80
N LEU A 304 0.67 -1.04 34.70
CA LEU A 304 0.38 -1.82 33.50
C LEU A 304 1.64 -2.28 32.78
N VAL A 305 2.67 -1.42 32.72
CA VAL A 305 3.97 -1.75 32.15
C VAL A 305 4.66 -2.86 32.95
N ASP A 306 4.63 -2.78 34.29
CA ASP A 306 5.20 -3.80 35.18
C ASP A 306 4.45 -5.14 35.06
N LEU A 307 3.11 -5.10 35.10
CA LEU A 307 2.29 -6.27 34.88
C LEU A 307 2.58 -6.92 33.53
N GLY A 308 2.66 -6.13 32.44
CA GLY A 308 2.96 -6.63 31.11
C GLY A 308 4.33 -7.33 31.04
N ARG A 309 5.36 -6.77 31.68
CA ARG A 309 6.69 -7.41 31.77
C ARG A 309 6.62 -8.76 32.48
N ARG A 310 5.96 -8.83 33.61
CA ARG A 310 5.81 -10.08 34.37
C ARG A 310 5.08 -11.13 33.55
N MET A 311 3.99 -10.76 32.90
CA MET A 311 3.20 -11.66 32.06
C MET A 311 3.98 -12.14 30.81
N LEU A 312 4.74 -11.29 30.14
CA LEU A 312 5.53 -11.70 28.97
C LEU A 312 6.76 -12.54 29.33
N SER A 313 7.26 -12.43 30.55
CA SER A 313 8.37 -13.24 31.08
C SER A 313 7.91 -14.58 31.66
N ASP A 314 6.63 -14.77 31.89
CA ASP A 314 6.05 -16.01 32.42
C ASP A 314 5.96 -17.05 31.29
N GLU A 315 6.73 -18.13 31.41
CA GLU A 315 6.75 -19.23 30.44
C GLU A 315 5.44 -20.01 30.38
N ALA A 316 4.64 -19.97 31.45
CA ALA A 316 3.34 -20.62 31.49
C ALA A 316 2.30 -19.95 30.58
N ILE A 317 2.53 -18.72 30.13
CA ILE A 317 1.61 -17.97 29.25
C ILE A 317 1.81 -18.40 27.80
N SER A 318 0.77 -18.95 27.20
CA SER A 318 0.77 -19.40 25.79
C SER A 318 0.94 -18.24 24.82
N GLY A 319 1.43 -18.54 23.61
CA GLY A 319 1.62 -17.54 22.55
C GLY A 319 0.37 -16.72 22.21
N ALA A 320 -0.82 -17.35 22.25
CA ALA A 320 -2.09 -16.64 22.01
C ALA A 320 -2.39 -15.57 23.09
N HIS A 321 -2.07 -15.86 24.36
CA HIS A 321 -2.28 -14.91 25.45
C HIS A 321 -1.24 -13.78 25.46
N ARG A 322 -0.02 -14.03 24.97
CA ARG A 322 1.00 -12.99 24.78
C ARG A 322 0.54 -11.89 23.81
N TRP A 323 -0.29 -12.25 22.82
CA TRP A 323 -0.94 -11.26 21.93
C TRP A 323 -1.83 -10.27 22.70
N GLY A 324 -2.62 -10.75 23.64
CA GLY A 324 -3.44 -9.89 24.50
C GLY A 324 -2.61 -8.93 25.35
N VAL A 325 -1.48 -9.41 25.89
CA VAL A 325 -0.55 -8.56 26.67
C VAL A 325 0.10 -7.51 25.77
N ARG A 326 0.50 -7.85 24.54
CA ARG A 326 1.01 -6.89 23.55
C ARG A 326 -0.04 -5.80 23.25
N THR A 327 -1.29 -6.20 23.01
CA THR A 327 -2.38 -5.25 22.77
C THR A 327 -2.56 -4.32 23.95
N LEU A 328 -2.54 -4.83 25.18
CA LEU A 328 -2.63 -4.04 26.41
C LEU A 328 -1.53 -2.98 26.50
N LEU A 329 -0.29 -3.32 26.12
CA LEU A 329 0.83 -2.35 26.14
C LEU A 329 0.67 -1.26 25.08
N LEU A 330 0.15 -1.59 23.90
CA LEU A 330 -0.16 -0.60 22.87
C LEU A 330 -1.30 0.33 23.31
N GLU A 331 -2.36 -0.24 23.90
CA GLU A 331 -3.49 0.52 24.46
C GLU A 331 -3.06 1.48 25.56
N THR A 332 -2.13 1.04 26.42
CA THR A 332 -1.58 1.86 27.52
C THR A 332 -0.91 3.15 27.00
N GLY A 333 -0.28 3.10 25.83
CA GLY A 333 0.28 4.30 25.17
C GLY A 333 -0.78 5.21 24.56
N SER A 334 -1.95 4.68 24.20
CA SER A 334 -3.04 5.45 23.59
C SER A 334 -3.87 6.18 24.65
N SER A 335 -4.60 5.43 25.47
CA SER A 335 -5.38 5.97 26.58
C SER A 335 -5.67 4.91 27.63
N VAL A 336 -5.85 5.34 28.87
CA VAL A 336 -6.29 4.45 29.96
C VAL A 336 -7.65 3.81 29.62
N ALA A 337 -8.53 4.54 28.92
CA ALA A 337 -9.83 4.00 28.51
C ALA A 337 -9.73 2.78 27.56
N ALA A 338 -8.71 2.74 26.70
CA ALA A 338 -8.50 1.63 25.80
C ALA A 338 -8.18 0.32 26.55
N THR A 339 -7.44 0.38 27.65
CA THR A 339 -6.98 -0.80 28.39
C THR A 339 -8.09 -1.55 29.12
N ARG A 340 -9.19 -0.88 29.46
CA ARG A 340 -10.28 -1.43 30.28
C ARG A 340 -10.85 -2.76 29.77
N THR A 341 -11.17 -2.79 28.48
CA THR A 341 -11.78 -3.99 27.87
C THR A 341 -10.80 -5.14 27.82
N THR A 342 -9.56 -4.88 27.46
CA THR A 342 -8.49 -5.88 27.37
C THR A 342 -8.12 -6.42 28.74
N LEU A 343 -8.03 -5.59 29.77
CA LEU A 343 -7.80 -6.02 31.15
C LEU A 343 -8.89 -6.97 31.66
N ARG A 344 -10.17 -6.66 31.43
CA ARG A 344 -11.27 -7.52 31.81
C ARG A 344 -11.27 -8.83 31.02
N SER A 345 -11.03 -8.77 29.72
CA SER A 345 -10.95 -9.97 28.88
C SER A 345 -9.80 -10.89 29.29
N LEU A 346 -8.64 -10.35 29.61
CA LEU A 346 -7.49 -11.13 30.11
C LEU A 346 -7.78 -11.75 31.47
N ALA A 347 -8.52 -11.07 32.36
CA ALA A 347 -8.91 -11.60 33.68
C ALA A 347 -9.83 -12.83 33.57
N GLU A 348 -10.54 -13.02 32.47
CA GLU A 348 -11.42 -14.18 32.23
C GLU A 348 -10.69 -15.37 31.61
N VAL A 349 -9.43 -15.20 31.18
CA VAL A 349 -8.65 -16.27 30.57
C VAL A 349 -8.19 -17.28 31.62
N LYS A 350 -8.57 -18.55 31.46
CA LYS A 350 -8.25 -19.61 32.41
C LYS A 350 -6.76 -19.77 32.73
N GLY A 351 -5.88 -19.50 31.78
CA GLY A 351 -4.41 -19.59 31.95
C GLY A 351 -3.77 -18.41 32.68
N LEU A 352 -4.54 -17.36 33.02
CA LEU A 352 -4.03 -16.10 33.63
C LEU A 352 -4.58 -15.90 35.05
N GLY A 353 -5.07 -16.95 35.71
CA GLY A 353 -5.70 -16.88 37.03
C GLY A 353 -4.82 -16.21 38.11
N THR A 354 -3.50 -16.39 38.04
CA THR A 354 -2.55 -15.76 38.97
C THR A 354 -2.58 -14.23 38.89
N TYR A 355 -2.89 -13.66 37.72
CA TYR A 355 -2.92 -12.21 37.47
C TYR A 355 -4.33 -11.61 37.58
N ARG A 356 -5.36 -12.42 37.75
CA ARG A 356 -6.78 -12.02 37.66
C ARG A 356 -7.14 -10.87 38.60
N SER A 357 -6.75 -10.93 39.87
CA SER A 357 -7.09 -9.91 40.87
C SER A 357 -6.45 -8.56 40.52
N GLU A 358 -5.22 -8.58 40.02
CA GLU A 358 -4.50 -7.37 39.63
C GLU A 358 -5.06 -6.77 38.33
N LEU A 359 -5.41 -7.63 37.34
CA LEU A 359 -6.05 -7.20 36.10
C LEU A 359 -7.40 -6.50 36.37
N LEU A 360 -8.23 -7.05 37.26
CA LEU A 360 -9.51 -6.44 37.61
C LEU A 360 -9.35 -5.14 38.39
N ARG A 361 -8.41 -5.08 39.37
CA ARG A 361 -8.11 -3.85 40.11
C ARG A 361 -7.66 -2.72 39.16
N LEU A 362 -6.73 -3.00 38.22
CA LEU A 362 -6.27 -2.01 37.25
C LEU A 362 -7.40 -1.59 36.28
N ALA A 363 -8.32 -2.49 35.94
CA ALA A 363 -9.50 -2.14 35.14
C ALA A 363 -10.42 -1.15 35.89
N GLU A 364 -10.62 -1.34 37.19
CA GLU A 364 -11.42 -0.43 38.04
C GLU A 364 -10.72 0.94 38.20
N GLU A 365 -9.41 0.97 38.43
CA GLU A 365 -8.64 2.22 38.48
C GLU A 365 -8.71 2.96 37.15
N ALA A 366 -8.60 2.24 36.02
CA ALA A 366 -8.75 2.81 34.68
C ALA A 366 -10.15 3.38 34.42
N ASP A 367 -11.21 2.79 35.00
CA ASP A 367 -12.58 3.33 34.90
C ASP A 367 -12.77 4.65 35.68
N ALA A 368 -11.95 4.90 36.70
CA ALA A 368 -12.04 6.14 37.48
C ALA A 368 -11.44 7.35 36.75
N VAL A 369 -10.54 7.14 35.77
CA VAL A 369 -9.93 8.23 35.01
C VAL A 369 -10.91 8.80 33.99
N ARG A 370 -11.30 10.07 34.14
CA ARG A 370 -12.26 10.78 33.30
C ARG A 370 -11.62 11.65 32.22
N THR A 371 -10.48 12.22 32.52
CA THR A 371 -9.73 13.10 31.61
C THR A 371 -8.28 12.60 31.53
N THR A 372 -7.67 12.78 30.38
CA THR A 372 -6.28 12.37 30.14
C THR A 372 -5.44 13.56 29.73
N ALA A 373 -4.18 13.57 30.13
CA ALA A 373 -3.24 14.63 29.78
C ALA A 373 -3.10 14.80 28.25
N LYS A 374 -3.20 13.70 27.50
CA LYS A 374 -3.23 13.74 26.03
C LYS A 374 -4.49 14.43 25.49
N ALA A 375 -5.64 14.21 26.10
CA ALA A 375 -6.88 14.87 25.68
C ALA A 375 -6.88 16.37 25.98
N ASP A 376 -6.30 16.78 27.13
CA ASP A 376 -6.12 18.19 27.47
C ASP A 376 -5.16 18.89 26.48
N ALA A 377 -4.09 18.21 26.07
CA ALA A 377 -3.19 18.72 25.05
C ALA A 377 -3.86 18.81 23.67
N LEU A 378 -4.67 17.79 23.31
CA LEU A 378 -5.46 17.80 22.07
C LEU A 378 -6.44 18.98 22.05
N ARG A 379 -7.16 19.24 23.14
CA ARG A 379 -8.09 20.37 23.24
C ARG A 379 -7.38 21.68 22.93
N LYS A 380 -6.25 21.96 23.59
CA LYS A 380 -5.45 23.17 23.37
C LYS A 380 -4.99 23.30 21.91
N LEU A 381 -4.62 22.18 21.30
CA LEU A 381 -4.21 22.13 19.89
C LEU A 381 -5.39 22.45 18.98
N LEU A 382 -6.55 21.83 19.23
CA LEU A 382 -7.77 22.08 18.43
C LEU A 382 -8.22 23.55 18.57
N ASP A 383 -8.23 24.10 19.78
CA ASP A 383 -8.56 25.51 20.00
C ASP A 383 -7.66 26.44 19.17
N ALA A 384 -6.35 26.15 19.11
CA ALA A 384 -5.39 26.92 18.32
C ALA A 384 -5.57 26.75 16.81
N GLN A 385 -5.86 25.54 16.31
CA GLN A 385 -5.98 25.26 14.88
C GLN A 385 -7.34 25.73 14.32
N LEU A 386 -8.41 25.61 15.09
CA LEU A 386 -9.77 26.02 14.67
C LEU A 386 -9.98 27.52 14.77
N ALA A 387 -9.30 28.22 15.70
CA ALA A 387 -9.34 29.67 15.82
C ALA A 387 -8.69 30.42 14.63
N ALA A 388 -7.87 29.76 13.83
CA ALA A 388 -7.14 30.36 12.70
C ALA A 388 -8.02 30.77 11.48
N GLY A 389 -9.34 30.63 11.56
CA GLY A 389 -10.31 31.19 10.63
C GLY A 389 -10.99 30.18 9.70
N ALA A 390 -12.25 30.47 9.39
CA ALA A 390 -13.14 29.65 8.57
C ALA A 390 -12.52 29.24 7.22
N GLY A 391 -12.45 27.94 6.98
CA GLY A 391 -12.04 27.33 5.72
C GLY A 391 -10.60 26.83 5.64
N GLN A 392 -9.75 27.09 6.63
CA GLN A 392 -8.35 26.57 6.67
C GLN A 392 -8.09 25.58 7.82
N GLY A 393 -9.02 25.35 8.72
CA GLY A 393 -8.85 24.67 9.99
C GLY A 393 -9.29 23.21 10.06
N LYS A 394 -9.43 22.50 8.94
CA LYS A 394 -9.81 21.08 9.01
C LYS A 394 -8.68 20.25 9.59
N VAL A 395 -9.02 19.41 10.58
CA VAL A 395 -8.09 18.57 11.33
C VAL A 395 -8.52 17.11 11.23
N VAL A 396 -7.62 16.22 10.84
CA VAL A 396 -7.83 14.79 10.98
C VAL A 396 -7.07 14.28 12.20
N ILE A 397 -7.75 13.56 13.08
CA ILE A 397 -7.18 12.94 14.28
C ILE A 397 -7.19 11.43 14.10
N PHE A 398 -6.03 10.82 14.22
CA PHE A 398 -5.89 9.38 14.18
C PHE A 398 -5.62 8.81 15.57
N THR A 399 -6.32 7.72 15.88
CA THR A 399 -6.05 6.84 17.01
C THR A 399 -6.15 5.38 16.57
N GLN A 400 -5.44 4.46 17.22
CA GLN A 400 -5.48 3.04 16.86
C GLN A 400 -6.72 2.33 17.44
N PHE A 401 -7.24 2.82 18.56
CA PHE A 401 -8.20 2.08 19.39
C PHE A 401 -9.59 2.71 19.36
N ARG A 402 -10.58 1.86 19.17
CA ARG A 402 -11.99 2.27 19.17
C ARG A 402 -12.40 2.89 20.51
N ALA A 403 -11.93 2.31 21.61
CA ALA A 403 -12.25 2.83 22.95
C ALA A 403 -11.66 4.23 23.18
N THR A 404 -10.47 4.53 22.65
CA THR A 404 -9.90 5.89 22.65
C THR A 404 -10.72 6.82 21.76
N GLN A 405 -11.17 6.35 20.59
CA GLN A 405 -12.04 7.13 19.71
C GLN A 405 -13.35 7.50 20.41
N ASP A 406 -13.97 6.55 21.10
CA ASP A 406 -15.24 6.78 21.81
C ASP A 406 -15.05 7.77 22.98
N LEU A 407 -13.95 7.66 23.74
CA LEU A 407 -13.57 8.65 24.77
C LEU A 407 -13.41 10.05 24.20
N LEU A 408 -12.66 10.19 23.12
CA LEU A 408 -12.42 11.49 22.48
C LEU A 408 -13.71 12.09 21.90
N ALA A 409 -14.60 11.26 21.36
CA ALA A 409 -15.90 11.68 20.87
C ALA A 409 -16.75 12.28 22.00
N GLU A 410 -16.82 11.63 23.17
CA GLU A 410 -17.52 12.14 24.36
C GLU A 410 -16.93 13.47 24.83
N GLN A 411 -15.60 13.57 24.87
CA GLN A 411 -14.93 14.80 25.29
C GLN A 411 -15.15 15.96 24.29
N MET A 412 -15.06 15.69 22.98
CA MET A 412 -15.30 16.72 21.95
C MET A 412 -16.74 17.26 22.01
N GLN A 413 -17.74 16.39 22.28
CA GLN A 413 -19.11 16.84 22.53
C GLN A 413 -19.17 17.80 23.72
N GLY A 414 -18.49 17.47 24.83
CA GLY A 414 -18.37 18.33 26.00
C GLY A 414 -17.63 19.65 25.73
N TRP A 415 -16.74 19.70 24.76
CA TRP A 415 -16.03 20.91 24.33
C TRP A 415 -16.82 21.76 23.33
N GLY A 416 -17.94 21.24 22.79
CA GLY A 416 -18.72 21.92 21.78
C GLY A 416 -18.05 21.94 20.39
N ILE A 417 -17.19 20.96 20.10
CA ILE A 417 -16.49 20.83 18.82
C ILE A 417 -17.29 19.87 17.93
N ASP A 418 -17.65 20.33 16.73
CA ASP A 418 -18.31 19.51 15.72
C ASP A 418 -17.31 18.59 15.03
N PHE A 419 -17.59 17.28 15.04
CA PHE A 419 -16.73 16.28 14.46
C PHE A 419 -17.50 15.19 13.71
N THR A 420 -16.78 14.47 12.86
CA THR A 420 -17.27 13.29 12.15
C THR A 420 -16.47 12.07 12.61
N LEU A 421 -17.15 10.97 12.91
CA LEU A 421 -16.53 9.70 13.24
C LEU A 421 -16.28 8.87 11.97
N TYR A 422 -15.09 8.23 11.93
CA TYR A 422 -14.74 7.32 10.86
C TYR A 422 -14.00 6.11 11.42
N HIS A 423 -14.48 4.88 11.13
CA HIS A 423 -13.90 3.64 11.64
C HIS A 423 -14.26 2.43 10.77
N GLY A 424 -13.59 1.30 10.99
CA GLY A 424 -13.74 0.08 10.20
C GLY A 424 -15.14 -0.55 10.24
N GLY A 425 -15.91 -0.32 11.30
CA GLY A 425 -17.28 -0.84 11.44
C GLY A 425 -18.33 -0.11 10.58
N LEU A 426 -17.97 0.97 9.87
CA LEU A 426 -18.86 1.66 8.96
C LEU A 426 -18.97 0.91 7.63
N THR A 427 -20.18 0.86 7.07
CA THR A 427 -20.41 0.38 5.70
C THR A 427 -19.78 1.34 4.68
N ALA A 428 -19.57 0.89 3.44
CA ALA A 428 -18.99 1.73 2.38
C ALA A 428 -19.76 3.04 2.18
N ALA A 429 -21.11 2.99 2.18
CA ALA A 429 -21.96 4.17 2.05
C ALA A 429 -21.82 5.14 3.24
N GLN A 430 -21.74 4.62 4.47
CA GLN A 430 -21.51 5.44 5.67
C GLN A 430 -20.11 6.06 5.67
N LYS A 431 -19.10 5.34 5.18
CA LYS A 431 -17.74 5.87 4.99
C LYS A 431 -17.73 7.06 4.03
N ASP A 432 -18.41 6.94 2.89
CA ASP A 432 -18.53 8.03 1.91
C ASP A 432 -19.27 9.23 2.50
N GLN A 433 -20.35 8.98 3.23
CA GLN A 433 -21.10 10.03 3.92
C GLN A 433 -20.24 10.76 4.97
N ALA A 434 -19.43 10.02 5.74
CA ALA A 434 -18.53 10.60 6.74
C ALA A 434 -17.47 11.52 6.10
N ILE A 435 -16.85 11.10 4.99
CA ILE A 435 -15.87 11.94 4.28
C ILE A 435 -16.55 13.21 3.70
N ARG A 436 -17.75 13.09 3.14
CA ARG A 436 -18.51 14.26 2.68
C ARG A 436 -18.87 15.20 3.84
N ALA A 437 -19.34 14.66 4.96
CA ALA A 437 -19.64 15.45 6.15
C ALA A 437 -18.39 16.19 6.66
N PHE A 438 -17.24 15.53 6.72
CA PHE A 438 -15.97 16.17 7.07
C PHE A 438 -15.57 17.24 6.05
N SER A 439 -15.76 16.99 4.76
CA SER A 439 -15.44 17.98 3.73
C SER A 439 -16.32 19.23 3.81
N GLU A 440 -17.64 19.07 4.09
CA GLU A 440 -18.64 20.12 3.89
C GLU A 440 -19.17 20.75 5.20
N LYS A 441 -19.20 19.99 6.31
CA LYS A 441 -19.97 20.37 7.51
C LYS A 441 -19.15 20.46 8.78
N THR A 442 -18.21 19.51 9.02
CA THR A 442 -17.46 19.44 10.28
C THR A 442 -16.01 19.81 10.06
N ASP A 443 -15.35 20.34 11.09
CA ASP A 443 -13.95 20.76 11.02
C ASP A 443 -12.99 19.66 11.50
N VAL A 444 -13.51 18.65 12.19
CA VAL A 444 -12.69 17.55 12.73
C VAL A 444 -13.18 16.20 12.21
N LEU A 445 -12.24 15.38 11.72
CA LEU A 445 -12.44 13.96 11.46
C LEU A 445 -11.71 13.14 12.52
N LEU A 446 -12.46 12.40 13.34
CA LEU A 446 -11.89 11.49 14.32
C LEU A 446 -11.88 10.05 13.77
N SER A 447 -10.72 9.52 13.48
CA SER A 447 -10.54 8.31 12.68
C SER A 447 -9.73 7.23 13.39
N THR A 448 -10.15 5.96 13.27
CA THR A 448 -9.28 4.82 13.57
C THR A 448 -8.47 4.40 12.34
N GLU A 449 -7.41 3.62 12.53
CA GLU A 449 -6.52 3.18 11.42
C GLU A 449 -7.24 2.46 10.28
N ALA A 450 -8.26 1.66 10.60
CA ALA A 450 -9.09 1.00 9.60
C ALA A 450 -9.77 1.98 8.62
N ALA A 451 -9.80 3.26 8.96
CA ALA A 451 -10.34 4.34 8.16
C ALA A 451 -9.30 4.99 7.23
N GLY A 452 -8.02 4.75 7.50
CA GLY A 452 -6.93 5.35 6.74
C GLY A 452 -6.79 4.81 5.32
N GLU A 453 -7.36 3.66 4.97
CA GLU A 453 -7.12 3.02 3.69
C GLU A 453 -8.01 3.58 2.56
N GLY A 454 -7.38 4.01 1.47
CA GLY A 454 -8.04 4.32 0.19
C GLY A 454 -8.64 5.72 0.02
N ARG A 455 -8.98 6.48 1.07
CA ARG A 455 -9.71 7.76 0.95
C ARG A 455 -8.79 8.98 0.81
N ASN A 456 -9.19 9.90 -0.05
CA ASN A 456 -8.47 11.15 -0.29
C ASN A 456 -8.91 12.24 0.69
N LEU A 457 -7.99 12.70 1.55
CA LEU A 457 -8.19 13.79 2.50
C LEU A 457 -7.32 15.02 2.16
N GLN A 458 -6.95 15.22 0.91
CA GLN A 458 -6.06 16.31 0.47
C GLN A 458 -6.62 17.72 0.72
N PHE A 459 -7.91 17.86 0.95
CA PHE A 459 -8.53 19.12 1.37
C PHE A 459 -8.21 19.47 2.84
N CYS A 460 -7.66 18.51 3.61
CA CYS A 460 -7.19 18.71 4.97
C CYS A 460 -5.66 18.85 4.95
N ARG A 461 -5.11 19.73 5.81
CA ARG A 461 -3.66 19.96 5.92
C ARG A 461 -3.10 19.73 7.32
N VAL A 462 -3.94 19.50 8.30
CA VAL A 462 -3.53 19.24 9.69
C VAL A 462 -3.86 17.82 10.07
N LEU A 463 -2.85 17.08 10.50
CA LEU A 463 -2.97 15.71 10.99
C LEU A 463 -2.49 15.64 12.43
N VAL A 464 -3.28 15.01 13.28
CA VAL A 464 -2.91 14.75 14.68
C VAL A 464 -2.84 13.23 14.88
N ASN A 465 -1.68 12.72 15.22
CA ASN A 465 -1.52 11.37 15.76
C ASN A 465 -1.75 11.46 17.28
N PHE A 466 -2.94 11.08 17.73
CA PHE A 466 -3.26 11.04 19.15
C PHE A 466 -2.46 9.96 19.89
N ASP A 467 -2.29 8.82 19.22
CA ASP A 467 -1.36 7.76 19.57
C ASP A 467 -0.48 7.39 18.38
N LEU A 468 0.70 6.89 18.68
CA LEU A 468 1.68 6.51 17.67
C LEU A 468 1.72 4.99 17.53
N PRO A 469 1.45 4.46 16.34
CA PRO A 469 1.79 3.08 16.05
C PRO A 469 3.30 2.87 16.24
N TRP A 470 3.69 1.74 16.79
CA TRP A 470 5.11 1.41 16.86
C TRP A 470 5.67 1.10 15.46
N ASN A 471 4.82 0.65 14.54
CA ASN A 471 5.21 0.46 13.14
C ASN A 471 5.23 1.81 12.39
N PRO A 472 6.40 2.28 11.93
CA PRO A 472 6.54 3.56 11.24
C PRO A 472 5.81 3.60 9.89
N GLN A 473 5.59 2.47 9.23
CA GLN A 473 4.82 2.40 7.99
C GLN A 473 3.38 2.87 8.19
N ARG A 474 2.77 2.54 9.34
CA ARG A 474 1.40 3.00 9.66
C ARG A 474 1.35 4.51 9.83
N ILE A 475 2.38 5.13 10.43
CA ILE A 475 2.49 6.58 10.55
C ILE A 475 2.61 7.19 9.14
N GLU A 476 3.45 6.61 8.30
CA GLU A 476 3.63 7.05 6.92
C GLU A 476 2.33 6.93 6.11
N GLN A 477 1.58 5.85 6.28
CA GLN A 477 0.26 5.67 5.67
C GLN A 477 -0.74 6.73 6.13
N ARG A 478 -0.76 7.09 7.42
CA ARG A 478 -1.60 8.19 7.93
C ARG A 478 -1.24 9.51 7.25
N VAL A 479 0.04 9.87 7.22
CA VAL A 479 0.54 11.09 6.55
C VAL A 479 0.18 11.09 5.07
N GLY A 480 0.30 9.95 4.41
CA GLY A 480 -0.06 9.75 3.01
C GLY A 480 -1.54 10.00 2.68
N ARG A 481 -2.42 10.15 3.67
CA ARG A 481 -3.83 10.52 3.44
C ARG A 481 -4.02 11.98 3.08
N ILE A 482 -3.20 12.85 3.64
CA ILE A 482 -3.28 14.30 3.43
C ILE A 482 -2.14 14.83 2.56
N HIS A 483 -0.99 14.17 2.56
CA HIS A 483 0.20 14.56 1.80
C HIS A 483 0.38 13.65 0.58
N ARG A 484 -0.30 13.99 -0.49
CA ARG A 484 -0.28 13.27 -1.78
C ARG A 484 -0.12 14.26 -2.92
N ILE A 485 0.13 13.74 -4.12
CA ILE A 485 0.11 14.50 -5.37
C ILE A 485 -1.26 15.19 -5.51
N GLY A 486 -1.24 16.51 -5.66
CA GLY A 486 -2.45 17.35 -5.65
C GLY A 486 -2.63 18.20 -4.38
N GLN A 487 -1.90 17.92 -3.30
CA GLN A 487 -1.82 18.81 -2.14
C GLN A 487 -1.05 20.08 -2.53
N LYS A 488 -1.66 21.24 -2.27
CA LYS A 488 -1.09 22.55 -2.65
C LYS A 488 -0.50 23.34 -1.48
N LEU A 489 -0.88 22.97 -0.26
CA LEU A 489 -0.50 23.70 0.95
C LEU A 489 0.44 22.86 1.82
N PRO A 490 1.34 23.49 2.59
CA PRO A 490 2.12 22.81 3.61
C PRO A 490 1.24 22.00 4.57
N VAL A 491 1.72 20.82 4.95
CA VAL A 491 1.02 19.91 5.83
C VAL A 491 1.68 19.93 7.20
N ASP A 492 0.88 20.17 8.24
CA ASP A 492 1.31 20.14 9.65
C ASP A 492 0.89 18.82 10.31
N ILE A 493 1.84 18.10 10.89
CA ILE A 493 1.67 16.79 11.53
C ILE A 493 2.01 16.94 13.01
N PHE A 494 1.02 16.77 13.87
CA PHE A 494 1.21 16.81 15.33
C PHE A 494 1.24 15.40 15.89
N ASN A 495 2.34 15.05 16.54
CA ASN A 495 2.52 13.76 17.19
C ASN A 495 2.43 13.96 18.71
N LEU A 496 1.39 13.41 19.34
CA LEU A 496 1.22 13.46 20.79
C LEU A 496 1.95 12.27 21.42
N ALA A 497 2.92 12.51 22.27
CA ALA A 497 3.66 11.46 22.96
C ALA A 497 3.76 11.76 24.47
N ALA A 498 3.40 10.79 25.29
CA ALA A 498 3.54 10.90 26.73
C ALA A 498 5.00 10.69 27.15
N GLN A 499 5.53 11.59 27.98
CA GLN A 499 6.91 11.53 28.46
C GLN A 499 7.18 10.28 29.31
N GLY A 500 8.35 9.68 29.13
CA GLY A 500 8.77 8.47 29.83
C GLY A 500 7.98 7.22 29.44
N THR A 501 7.38 7.20 28.25
CA THR A 501 6.66 6.04 27.72
C THR A 501 7.39 5.43 26.52
N LEU A 502 7.06 4.20 26.17
CA LEU A 502 7.63 3.52 25.00
C LEU A 502 7.33 4.28 23.70
N GLU A 503 6.18 4.92 23.63
CA GLU A 503 5.79 5.77 22.50
C GLU A 503 6.77 6.95 22.29
N GLU A 504 7.25 7.58 23.36
CA GLU A 504 8.26 8.64 23.26
C GLU A 504 9.58 8.11 22.70
N TYR A 505 10.05 6.94 23.16
CA TYR A 505 11.29 6.34 22.64
C TYR A 505 11.18 6.01 21.13
N VAL A 506 10.05 5.45 20.69
CA VAL A 506 9.81 5.18 19.29
C VAL A 506 9.80 6.47 18.48
N LEU A 507 9.09 7.50 18.96
CA LEU A 507 9.01 8.78 18.28
C LEU A 507 10.39 9.47 18.19
N ASP A 508 11.18 9.44 19.25
CA ASP A 508 12.52 10.05 19.24
C ASP A 508 13.46 9.38 18.22
N ILE A 509 13.34 8.06 18.01
CA ILE A 509 14.08 7.37 16.95
C ILE A 509 13.60 7.82 15.58
N LEU A 510 12.29 7.83 15.35
CA LEU A 510 11.70 8.12 14.05
C LEU A 510 11.87 9.59 13.65
N ASP A 511 11.71 10.50 14.59
CA ASP A 511 11.78 11.94 14.35
C ASP A 511 13.24 12.43 14.34
N ARG A 512 13.99 12.20 15.42
CA ARG A 512 15.33 12.80 15.62
C ARG A 512 16.45 12.06 14.89
N LYS A 513 16.41 10.71 14.87
CA LYS A 513 17.48 9.93 14.22
C LYS A 513 17.19 9.67 12.75
N LEU A 514 15.95 9.34 12.40
CA LEU A 514 15.61 8.96 11.05
C LEU A 514 15.08 10.12 10.20
N ASN A 515 14.65 11.24 10.81
CA ASN A 515 13.92 12.32 10.13
C ASN A 515 12.78 11.79 9.26
N MET A 516 12.01 10.82 9.80
CA MET A 516 10.99 10.09 9.05
C MET A 516 10.00 11.02 8.35
N PHE A 517 9.66 12.12 8.98
CA PHE A 517 8.68 13.07 8.45
C PHE A 517 9.20 13.91 7.27
N GLU A 518 10.49 13.85 6.97
CA GLU A 518 11.09 14.43 5.78
C GLU A 518 11.21 13.43 4.63
N LEU A 519 11.11 12.12 4.93
CA LEU A 519 11.20 11.06 3.93
C LEU A 519 9.98 11.10 3.00
N VAL A 520 10.19 10.64 1.79
CA VAL A 520 9.11 10.41 0.84
C VAL A 520 8.24 9.25 1.30
N ILE A 521 6.92 9.35 1.10
CA ILE A 521 5.98 8.28 1.43
C ILE A 521 6.36 7.01 0.66
N GLY A 522 6.56 5.91 1.38
CA GLY A 522 7.01 4.61 0.88
C GLY A 522 8.53 4.38 0.98
N GLU A 523 9.35 5.40 1.29
CA GLU A 523 10.78 5.19 1.53
C GLU A 523 11.04 4.43 2.84
N MET A 524 10.13 4.54 3.81
CA MET A 524 10.26 3.84 5.09
C MET A 524 10.30 2.32 4.93
N ASP A 525 9.44 1.76 4.06
CA ASP A 525 9.43 0.33 3.73
C ASP A 525 10.79 -0.14 3.22
N LEU A 526 11.38 0.65 2.33
CA LEU A 526 12.67 0.34 1.72
C LEU A 526 13.82 0.44 2.72
N ILE A 527 13.74 1.39 3.66
CA ILE A 527 14.72 1.54 4.75
C ILE A 527 14.60 0.37 5.73
N LEU A 528 13.40 0.01 6.16
CA LEU A 528 13.17 -1.13 7.04
C LEU A 528 13.61 -2.44 6.40
N GLY A 529 13.41 -2.61 5.09
CA GLY A 529 13.91 -3.76 4.33
C GLY A 529 15.44 -3.87 4.26
N GLN A 530 16.20 -2.84 4.64
CA GLN A 530 17.67 -2.89 4.77
C GLN A 530 18.13 -3.34 6.15
N LEU A 531 17.23 -3.46 7.14
CA LEU A 531 17.59 -4.04 8.42
C LEU A 531 17.96 -5.51 8.27
N SER A 532 18.98 -5.93 9.01
CA SER A 532 19.43 -7.34 9.01
C SER A 532 18.46 -8.28 9.75
N ASP A 533 17.49 -7.74 10.46
CA ASP A 533 16.49 -8.50 11.22
C ASP A 533 15.22 -8.66 10.37
N GLU A 534 14.82 -9.89 10.11
CA GLU A 534 13.62 -10.22 9.32
C GLU A 534 12.30 -10.08 10.10
N ARG A 535 12.37 -9.79 11.42
CA ARG A 535 11.20 -9.60 12.27
C ARG A 535 10.51 -8.26 11.96
N ASP A 536 9.21 -8.18 12.26
CA ASP A 536 8.48 -6.93 12.20
C ASP A 536 9.08 -5.92 13.20
N PHE A 537 9.15 -4.65 12.80
CA PHE A 537 9.69 -3.57 13.63
C PHE A 537 9.03 -3.50 15.02
N GLU A 538 7.72 -3.72 15.10
CA GLU A 538 6.99 -3.79 16.37
C GLU A 538 7.48 -4.94 17.27
N GLU A 539 7.84 -6.08 16.68
CA GLU A 539 8.39 -7.22 17.42
C GLU A 539 9.78 -6.92 17.97
N ILE A 540 10.60 -6.21 17.18
CA ILE A 540 11.93 -5.77 17.61
C ILE A 540 11.80 -4.81 18.81
N VAL A 541 10.92 -3.80 18.71
CA VAL A 541 10.66 -2.84 19.79
C VAL A 541 10.16 -3.53 21.06
N LEU A 542 9.22 -4.47 20.91
CA LEU A 542 8.68 -5.23 22.04
C LEU A 542 9.74 -6.10 22.71
N GLU A 543 10.60 -6.75 21.94
CA GLU A 543 11.67 -7.58 22.46
C GLU A 543 12.73 -6.75 23.19
N ILE A 544 13.13 -5.60 22.65
CA ILE A 544 14.03 -4.65 23.32
C ILE A 544 13.43 -4.21 24.65
N TRP A 545 12.16 -3.84 24.64
CA TRP A 545 11.47 -3.41 25.86
C TRP A 545 11.38 -4.54 26.92
N ARG A 546 11.09 -5.78 26.48
CA ARG A 546 11.03 -6.94 27.36
C ARG A 546 12.37 -7.25 28.03
N GLN A 547 13.47 -7.13 27.27
CA GLN A 547 14.81 -7.44 27.73
C GLN A 547 15.46 -6.33 28.56
N ALA A 548 14.88 -5.13 28.55
CA ALA A 548 15.44 -4.00 29.26
C ALA A 548 15.28 -4.13 30.78
N GLN A 549 16.40 -4.10 31.50
CA GLN A 549 16.46 -4.23 32.95
C GLN A 549 16.20 -2.93 33.70
N SER A 550 16.38 -1.79 33.01
CA SER A 550 16.19 -0.44 33.57
C SER A 550 15.80 0.54 32.47
N THR A 551 15.32 1.72 32.85
CA THR A 551 15.05 2.83 31.92
C THR A 551 16.31 3.24 31.14
N ALA A 552 17.47 3.22 31.78
CA ALA A 552 18.76 3.54 31.15
C ALA A 552 19.14 2.46 30.11
N ASP A 553 18.96 1.17 30.44
CA ASP A 553 19.17 0.04 29.53
C ASP A 553 18.20 0.09 28.34
N LEU A 554 16.93 0.41 28.57
CA LEU A 554 15.94 0.61 27.51
C LEU A 554 16.38 1.74 26.57
N SER A 555 16.77 2.88 27.12
CA SER A 555 17.23 4.03 26.32
C SER A 555 18.46 3.69 25.46
N MET A 556 19.40 2.92 26.01
CA MET A 556 20.58 2.48 25.29
C MET A 556 20.21 1.56 24.13
N LYS A 557 19.44 0.49 24.38
CA LYS A 557 19.04 -0.48 23.35
C LYS A 557 18.15 0.14 22.26
N MET A 558 17.26 1.05 22.64
CA MET A 558 16.47 1.83 21.67
C MET A 558 17.39 2.77 20.86
N GLY A 559 18.44 3.30 21.48
CA GLY A 559 19.50 4.04 20.82
C GLY A 559 20.21 3.22 19.74
N ASP A 560 20.59 1.99 20.04
CA ASP A 560 21.23 1.05 19.09
C ASP A 560 20.32 0.71 17.90
N LEU A 561 19.03 0.51 18.15
CA LEU A 561 18.03 0.32 17.09
C LEU A 561 17.96 1.55 16.18
N GLY A 562 17.95 2.75 16.76
CA GLY A 562 17.99 3.99 16.00
C GLY A 562 19.25 4.13 15.14
N ASP A 563 20.40 3.72 15.64
CA ASP A 563 21.67 3.75 14.88
C ASP A 563 21.67 2.71 13.75
N ALA A 564 21.04 1.55 13.96
CA ALA A 564 20.82 0.57 12.89
C ALA A 564 19.91 1.12 11.78
N LEU A 565 18.86 1.85 12.14
CA LEU A 565 17.98 2.52 11.16
C LEU A 565 18.70 3.63 10.39
N VAL A 566 19.57 4.41 11.03
CA VAL A 566 20.39 5.42 10.35
C VAL A 566 21.32 4.77 9.33
N LYS A 567 21.94 3.66 9.67
CA LYS A 567 22.77 2.88 8.73
C LYS A 567 21.94 2.34 7.57
N ALA A 568 20.75 1.82 7.86
CA ALA A 568 19.82 1.34 6.83
C ALA A 568 19.38 2.47 5.88
N ARG A 569 19.10 3.68 6.41
CA ARG A 569 18.80 4.87 5.63
C ARG A 569 19.97 5.28 4.72
N THR A 570 21.19 5.29 5.26
CA THR A 570 22.39 5.61 4.46
C THR A 570 22.57 4.62 3.31
N ALA A 571 22.44 3.32 3.59
CA ALA A 571 22.50 2.28 2.56
C ALA A 571 21.42 2.45 1.49
N TYR A 572 20.21 2.85 1.89
CA TYR A 572 19.12 3.18 0.96
C TYR A 572 19.44 4.42 0.10
N GLN A 573 20.02 5.48 0.69
CA GLN A 573 20.40 6.69 -0.05
C GLN A 573 21.51 6.40 -1.07
N GLU A 574 22.53 5.65 -0.69
CA GLU A 574 23.59 5.20 -1.61
C GLU A 574 23.02 4.38 -2.77
N MET A 575 22.05 3.52 -2.48
CA MET A 575 21.34 2.74 -3.50
C MET A 575 20.54 3.65 -4.44
N LYS A 576 19.86 4.67 -3.92
CA LYS A 576 19.07 5.62 -4.71
C LYS A 576 19.95 6.45 -5.65
N GLU A 577 21.07 6.98 -5.14
CA GLU A 577 22.06 7.71 -5.95
C GLU A 577 22.64 6.82 -7.06
N TYR A 578 22.88 5.58 -6.75
CA TYR A 578 23.34 4.59 -7.71
C TYR A 578 22.31 4.31 -8.82
N ASP A 579 21.07 4.13 -8.42
CA ASP A 579 19.93 3.92 -9.30
C ASP A 579 19.72 5.15 -10.22
N GLU A 580 19.82 6.36 -9.69
CA GLU A 580 19.78 7.60 -10.45
C GLU A 580 20.96 7.70 -11.45
N ALA A 581 22.15 7.32 -11.03
CA ALA A 581 23.31 7.30 -11.92
C ALA A 581 23.18 6.26 -13.06
N LEU A 582 22.50 5.15 -12.81
CA LEU A 582 22.27 4.10 -13.80
C LEU A 582 21.13 4.46 -14.77
N PHE A 583 20.04 5.03 -14.25
CA PHE A 583 18.78 5.24 -14.97
C PHE A 583 18.39 6.74 -15.10
N GLY A 584 19.24 7.70 -14.65
CA GLY A 584 18.94 9.14 -14.66
C GLY A 584 18.62 9.69 -16.06
N GLU A 585 18.46 10.97 -16.15
CA GLU A 585 17.92 11.86 -17.21
C GLU A 585 17.58 11.32 -18.63
N ASP A 586 18.25 10.24 -19.09
CA ASP A 586 18.10 9.69 -20.44
C ASP A 586 17.16 8.48 -20.55
N PHE A 587 16.45 8.09 -19.48
CA PHE A 587 15.54 6.93 -19.51
C PHE A 587 14.10 7.31 -19.89
N SER A 588 13.88 8.56 -20.34
CA SER A 588 12.56 9.01 -20.80
C SER A 588 12.12 8.19 -22.02
N THR A 589 11.01 7.52 -21.85
CA THR A 589 10.28 6.90 -22.97
C THR A 589 9.61 8.02 -23.77
N GLU A 590 10.26 8.56 -24.79
CA GLU A 590 9.57 9.30 -25.85
C GLU A 590 8.62 8.38 -26.63
#